data_2fd8bf777077bf06d9f80cc1b7cc524b
#
_entry.id   2fd8bf777077bf06d9f80cc1b7cc524b
#
_cell.length_a   1.000
_cell.length_b   1.000
_cell.length_c   1.000
_cell.angle_alpha   90.00
_cell.angle_beta   90.00
_cell.angle_gamma   90.00
#
_symmetry.space_group_name_H-M   'P 1'
#
loop_
_entity.id
_entity.type
_entity.pdbx_description
1 polymer ?
#
loop_
_entity_poly.entity_id
_entity_poly.type
_entity_poly.pdbx_seq_one_letter_code
_entity_poly.pdbx_strand_id
1 'polypeptide(L)'
;VRERLPVLCAGLAGLLGVVLLVVAVVLPDTESDAVKGAASAPPEARASTSSAPQAASRGAQPDPAQVPVAQLPDGAWIEATAASTGVEARVLRAYAGAALRLEREQPGCRLGWNTLAAIGAVESEHGTIDGSVVTDDGVADPPIIGVALDGGDVRALKDTDDGEVDGDDRWDRAVGPMQFLPSTWERWGADGDGDGRADPQHVDDAALAAARYLCHGERDLTRGPDWVAAISSYNEGSEYHARVLEQARSLASLAAR
;
A
#
# COMPACT_ATOMS: atom_id res chain seq x y z
N VAL A 1 -13.42 59.27 23.79
CA VAL A 1 -12.35 58.27 23.96
C VAL A 1 -13.05 56.93 23.84
N ARG A 2 -12.93 56.32 22.64
CA ARG A 2 -13.45 54.97 22.35
C ARG A 2 -12.24 54.06 22.19
N GLU A 3 -12.02 53.16 23.14
CA GLU A 3 -11.05 52.10 23.06
C GLU A 3 -11.54 51.02 22.10
N ARG A 4 -10.72 50.65 21.16
CA ARG A 4 -10.94 49.52 20.29
C ARG A 4 -10.15 48.33 20.84
N LEU A 5 -10.84 47.28 21.26
CA LEU A 5 -10.22 45.98 21.53
C LEU A 5 -9.85 45.29 20.19
N PRO A 6 -8.68 44.65 20.07
CA PRO A 6 -8.37 43.79 18.95
C PRO A 6 -8.98 42.40 19.18
N VAL A 7 -9.73 41.93 18.17
CA VAL A 7 -10.19 40.55 18.09
C VAL A 7 -9.01 39.65 17.72
N LEU A 8 -8.55 38.86 18.68
CA LEU A 8 -7.63 37.73 18.39
C LEU A 8 -8.45 36.60 17.75
N CYS A 9 -8.27 36.41 16.43
CA CYS A 9 -8.63 35.15 15.79
C CYS A 9 -7.58 34.10 16.12
N ALA A 10 -7.86 33.28 17.11
CA ALA A 10 -7.11 32.05 17.35
C ALA A 10 -7.56 31.01 16.32
N GLY A 11 -6.77 30.85 15.25
CA GLY A 11 -6.89 29.73 14.32
C GLY A 11 -6.43 28.45 15.03
N LEU A 12 -7.35 27.61 15.47
CA LEU A 12 -7.06 26.22 15.82
C LEU A 12 -6.85 25.46 14.50
N ALA A 13 -5.59 25.32 14.09
CA ALA A 13 -5.19 24.29 13.14
C ALA A 13 -5.22 22.97 13.91
N GLY A 14 -6.30 22.20 13.74
CA GLY A 14 -6.39 20.84 14.26
C GLY A 14 -5.54 19.93 13.41
N LEU A 15 -4.31 19.68 13.87
CA LEU A 15 -3.48 18.55 13.42
C LEU A 15 -4.08 17.27 13.98
N LEU A 16 -5.04 16.67 13.28
CA LEU A 16 -5.39 15.26 13.45
C LEU A 16 -4.44 14.44 12.60
N GLY A 17 -3.26 14.22 13.13
CA GLY A 17 -2.37 13.17 12.66
C GLY A 17 -3.01 11.82 12.99
N VAL A 18 -3.64 11.18 12.01
CA VAL A 18 -4.14 9.81 12.16
C VAL A 18 -2.94 8.89 11.98
N VAL A 19 -2.36 8.46 13.09
CA VAL A 19 -1.36 7.38 13.11
C VAL A 19 -2.07 6.08 12.75
N LEU A 20 -1.78 5.55 11.56
CA LEU A 20 -2.26 4.24 11.13
C LEU A 20 -1.29 3.16 11.60
N LEU A 21 -1.81 2.26 12.41
CA LEU A 21 -1.07 1.15 12.98
C LEU A 21 -1.07 -0.03 12.02
N VAL A 22 0.08 -0.38 11.47
CA VAL A 22 0.26 -1.65 10.76
C VAL A 22 0.58 -2.74 11.78
N VAL A 23 -0.29 -3.72 11.94
CA VAL A 23 -0.06 -4.89 12.79
C VAL A 23 -0.02 -6.13 11.92
N ALA A 24 1.18 -6.55 11.53
CA ALA A 24 1.38 -7.88 10.98
C ALA A 24 1.43 -8.89 12.15
N VAL A 25 0.44 -9.77 12.25
CA VAL A 25 0.48 -10.89 13.20
C VAL A 25 1.09 -12.10 12.51
N VAL A 26 2.24 -12.53 12.97
CA VAL A 26 2.76 -13.87 12.67
C VAL A 26 1.96 -14.84 13.52
N LEU A 27 1.02 -15.57 12.92
CA LEU A 27 0.32 -16.67 13.60
C LEU A 27 1.14 -17.95 13.47
N PRO A 28 1.37 -18.68 14.57
CA PRO A 28 1.73 -20.09 14.47
C PRO A 28 0.50 -20.88 14.05
N ASP A 29 0.69 -21.85 13.15
CA ASP A 29 -0.34 -22.81 12.75
C ASP A 29 -0.83 -23.59 13.97
N THR A 30 -2.08 -23.35 14.37
CA THR A 30 -2.82 -24.25 15.26
C THR A 30 -4.25 -24.39 14.73
N GLU A 31 -4.56 -25.64 14.41
CA GLU A 31 -5.91 -26.12 14.07
C GLU A 31 -6.94 -25.85 15.17
N SER A 32 -8.18 -25.71 14.70
CA SER A 32 -9.45 -26.08 15.38
C SER A 32 -10.16 -24.99 16.20
N ASP A 33 -11.32 -24.63 15.89
CA ASP A 33 -12.66 -25.13 16.16
C ASP A 33 -13.75 -24.12 15.79
N ALA A 34 -14.79 -24.65 15.18
CA ALA A 34 -15.94 -23.92 14.67
C ALA A 34 -16.74 -23.25 15.79
N VAL A 35 -16.94 -21.93 15.69
CA VAL A 35 -18.04 -21.24 16.36
C VAL A 35 -18.99 -20.67 15.32
N LYS A 36 -20.20 -21.25 15.24
CA LYS A 36 -21.35 -20.73 14.53
C LYS A 36 -21.80 -19.41 15.17
N GLY A 37 -21.52 -18.31 14.50
CA GLY A 37 -22.16 -17.02 14.74
C GLY A 37 -22.62 -16.47 13.40
N ALA A 38 -23.95 -16.41 13.18
CA ALA A 38 -24.52 -15.84 11.97
C ALA A 38 -24.32 -14.31 12.01
N ALA A 39 -23.27 -13.82 11.36
CA ALA A 39 -23.13 -12.42 11.03
C ALA A 39 -23.67 -12.22 9.62
N SER A 40 -24.62 -11.28 9.49
CA SER A 40 -25.19 -10.84 8.24
C SER A 40 -24.08 -10.43 7.29
N ALA A 41 -23.99 -11.07 6.13
CA ALA A 41 -23.00 -10.78 5.11
C ALA A 41 -23.08 -9.29 4.70
N PRO A 42 -21.95 -8.58 4.65
CA PRO A 42 -21.90 -7.28 4.00
C PRO A 42 -22.26 -7.44 2.53
N PRO A 43 -22.87 -6.42 1.87
CA PRO A 43 -23.20 -6.48 0.47
C PRO A 43 -21.94 -6.84 -0.34
N GLU A 44 -22.09 -7.76 -1.29
CA GLU A 44 -21.03 -8.26 -2.17
C GLU A 44 -20.17 -7.11 -2.67
N ALA A 45 -18.92 -7.05 -2.17
CA ALA A 45 -17.90 -6.18 -2.71
C ALA A 45 -17.44 -6.79 -4.04
N ARG A 46 -18.25 -6.61 -5.11
CA ARG A 46 -17.72 -6.72 -6.45
C ARG A 46 -16.72 -5.58 -6.60
N ALA A 47 -15.44 -5.88 -6.44
CA ALA A 47 -14.40 -5.02 -6.95
C ALA A 47 -14.68 -4.86 -8.45
N SER A 48 -15.21 -3.70 -8.83
CA SER A 48 -15.35 -3.38 -10.25
C SER A 48 -13.94 -3.43 -10.81
N THR A 49 -13.65 -4.46 -11.62
CA THR A 49 -12.41 -4.52 -12.37
C THR A 49 -12.43 -3.32 -13.29
N SER A 50 -11.80 -2.23 -12.86
CA SER A 50 -11.41 -1.14 -13.74
C SER A 50 -10.59 -1.74 -14.86
N SER A 51 -10.74 -1.22 -16.06
CA SER A 51 -9.97 -1.65 -17.23
C SER A 51 -8.54 -1.94 -16.85
N ALA A 52 -8.09 -3.19 -17.05
CA ALA A 52 -6.76 -3.62 -16.67
C ALA A 52 -5.72 -2.70 -17.34
N PRO A 53 -4.64 -2.36 -16.65
CA PRO A 53 -3.53 -1.64 -17.28
C PRO A 53 -3.07 -2.46 -18.48
N GLN A 54 -3.03 -1.84 -19.66
CA GLN A 54 -2.58 -2.53 -20.87
C GLN A 54 -1.05 -2.62 -20.82
N ALA A 55 -0.53 -3.81 -21.17
CA ALA A 55 0.91 -3.99 -21.29
C ALA A 55 1.46 -3.26 -22.53
N ALA A 56 2.65 -2.65 -22.41
CA ALA A 56 3.30 -2.00 -23.55
C ALA A 56 3.58 -2.95 -24.70
N SER A 57 3.45 -2.48 -25.94
CA SER A 57 3.58 -3.28 -27.18
C SER A 57 5.00 -3.84 -27.38
N ARG A 58 5.09 -5.09 -27.86
CA ARG A 58 6.29 -5.94 -27.87
C ARG A 58 7.33 -5.59 -28.95
N GLY A 59 8.56 -5.22 -28.50
CA GLY A 59 9.81 -5.47 -29.22
C GLY A 59 10.55 -6.64 -28.55
N ALA A 60 11.60 -7.23 -29.15
CA ALA A 60 12.33 -8.42 -28.66
C ALA A 60 12.59 -8.34 -27.14
N GLN A 61 12.01 -9.29 -26.38
CA GLN A 61 11.76 -9.11 -24.95
C GLN A 61 12.93 -9.62 -24.10
N PRO A 62 13.43 -8.78 -23.14
CA PRO A 62 14.12 -9.29 -21.96
C PRO A 62 13.19 -10.22 -21.16
N ASP A 63 13.78 -11.08 -20.35
CA ASP A 63 13.01 -11.93 -19.42
C ASP A 63 11.96 -11.09 -18.70
N PRO A 64 10.66 -11.41 -18.81
CA PRO A 64 9.61 -10.59 -18.19
C PRO A 64 9.75 -10.43 -16.68
N ALA A 65 10.52 -11.31 -16.03
CA ALA A 65 10.83 -11.25 -14.61
C ALA A 65 11.88 -10.18 -14.27
N GLN A 66 12.65 -9.72 -15.25
CA GLN A 66 13.74 -8.74 -15.08
C GLN A 66 13.37 -7.32 -15.52
N VAL A 67 12.19 -7.14 -16.12
CA VAL A 67 11.74 -5.80 -16.53
C VAL A 67 11.26 -5.03 -15.28
N PRO A 68 11.79 -3.84 -14.98
CA PRO A 68 11.27 -3.02 -13.89
C PRO A 68 9.74 -2.88 -13.92
N VAL A 69 9.08 -2.99 -12.77
CA VAL A 69 7.61 -2.97 -12.73
C VAL A 69 7.06 -1.67 -13.31
N ALA A 70 7.69 -0.54 -13.07
CA ALA A 70 7.29 0.76 -13.60
C ALA A 70 7.28 0.84 -15.14
N GLN A 71 7.96 -0.08 -15.83
CA GLN A 71 8.01 -0.14 -17.30
C GLN A 71 6.94 -1.06 -17.92
N LEU A 72 6.21 -1.81 -17.12
CA LEU A 72 5.20 -2.75 -17.60
C LEU A 72 3.90 -2.09 -18.10
N PRO A 73 3.39 -1.03 -17.45
CA PRO A 73 2.15 -0.40 -17.86
C PRO A 73 2.29 0.42 -19.14
N ASP A 74 1.20 0.52 -19.90
CA ASP A 74 1.12 1.42 -21.05
C ASP A 74 1.18 2.89 -20.62
N GLY A 75 2.05 3.66 -21.25
CA GLY A 75 2.29 5.06 -20.89
C GLY A 75 1.06 5.94 -21.08
N ALA A 76 0.26 5.75 -22.14
CA ALA A 76 -0.93 6.56 -22.38
C ALA A 76 -2.02 6.25 -21.35
N TRP A 77 -2.13 4.98 -20.95
CA TRP A 77 -3.03 4.59 -19.85
C TRP A 77 -2.62 5.23 -18.52
N ILE A 78 -1.31 5.27 -18.21
CA ILE A 78 -0.80 5.92 -16.99
C ILE A 78 -1.17 7.40 -16.97
N GLU A 79 -0.88 8.14 -18.05
CA GLU A 79 -1.17 9.58 -18.12
C GLU A 79 -2.67 9.88 -17.97
N ALA A 80 -3.52 9.12 -18.66
CA ALA A 80 -4.97 9.27 -18.56
C ALA A 80 -5.48 8.95 -17.14
N THR A 81 -4.97 7.87 -16.54
CA THR A 81 -5.39 7.43 -15.21
C THR A 81 -4.86 8.37 -14.11
N ALA A 82 -3.64 8.85 -14.21
CA ALA A 82 -3.10 9.84 -13.30
C ALA A 82 -3.93 11.15 -13.34
N ALA A 83 -4.24 11.63 -14.54
CA ALA A 83 -5.07 12.83 -14.71
C ALA A 83 -6.49 12.67 -14.12
N SER A 84 -7.09 11.49 -14.22
CA SER A 84 -8.45 11.23 -13.72
C SER A 84 -8.51 10.96 -12.23
N THR A 85 -7.49 10.31 -11.65
CA THR A 85 -7.46 9.87 -10.24
C THR A 85 -6.75 10.85 -9.33
N GLY A 86 -5.83 11.68 -9.85
CA GLY A 86 -4.95 12.54 -9.07
C GLY A 86 -3.76 11.80 -8.45
N VAL A 87 -3.61 10.50 -8.68
CA VAL A 87 -2.42 9.75 -8.26
C VAL A 87 -1.26 10.15 -9.17
N GLU A 88 -0.13 10.50 -8.56
CA GLU A 88 1.06 10.92 -9.30
C GLU A 88 1.52 9.78 -10.25
N ALA A 89 1.89 10.14 -11.49
CA ALA A 89 2.15 9.17 -12.57
C ALA A 89 3.30 8.19 -12.23
N ARG A 90 4.35 8.67 -11.53
CA ARG A 90 5.48 7.82 -11.12
C ARG A 90 5.03 6.72 -10.15
N VAL A 91 4.24 7.09 -9.18
CA VAL A 91 3.72 6.15 -8.16
C VAL A 91 2.67 5.21 -8.77
N LEU A 92 1.82 5.73 -9.65
CA LEU A 92 0.83 4.92 -10.37
C LEU A 92 1.49 3.83 -11.23
N ARG A 93 2.66 4.13 -11.84
CA ARG A 93 3.45 3.13 -12.58
C ARG A 93 3.86 1.96 -11.70
N ALA A 94 4.26 2.21 -10.46
CA ALA A 94 4.64 1.18 -9.51
C ALA A 94 3.45 0.26 -9.18
N TYR A 95 2.30 0.83 -8.82
CA TYR A 95 1.10 0.04 -8.50
C TYR A 95 0.58 -0.77 -9.68
N ALA A 96 0.46 -0.13 -10.84
CA ALA A 96 -0.01 -0.80 -12.06
C ALA A 96 0.97 -1.88 -12.53
N GLY A 97 2.26 -1.58 -12.46
CA GLY A 97 3.31 -2.51 -12.84
C GLY A 97 3.40 -3.72 -11.91
N ALA A 98 3.31 -3.52 -10.60
CA ALA A 98 3.25 -4.61 -9.62
C ALA A 98 2.04 -5.52 -9.86
N ALA A 99 0.86 -4.95 -10.13
CA ALA A 99 -0.32 -5.73 -10.47
C ALA A 99 -0.14 -6.55 -11.75
N LEU A 100 0.44 -5.96 -12.81
CA LEU A 100 0.77 -6.67 -14.07
C LEU A 100 1.83 -7.76 -13.88
N ARG A 101 2.78 -7.56 -12.97
CA ARG A 101 3.77 -8.57 -12.60
C ARG A 101 3.08 -9.76 -11.94
N LEU A 102 2.22 -9.52 -10.95
CA LEU A 102 1.49 -10.57 -10.26
C LEU A 102 0.48 -11.30 -11.15
N GLU A 103 -0.13 -10.62 -12.15
CA GLU A 103 -0.97 -11.29 -13.15
C GLU A 103 -0.20 -12.40 -13.90
N ARG A 104 1.11 -12.21 -14.10
CA ARG A 104 1.97 -13.21 -14.74
C ARG A 104 2.50 -14.25 -13.77
N GLU A 105 2.92 -13.84 -12.56
CA GLU A 105 3.48 -14.73 -11.54
C GLU A 105 2.41 -15.59 -10.88
N GLN A 106 1.24 -15.01 -10.59
CA GLN A 106 0.11 -15.63 -9.87
C GLN A 106 -1.23 -15.23 -10.47
N PRO A 107 -1.58 -15.71 -11.67
CA PRO A 107 -2.79 -15.27 -12.40
C PRO A 107 -4.10 -15.56 -11.64
N GLY A 108 -4.07 -16.52 -10.69
CA GLY A 108 -5.21 -16.82 -9.83
C GLY A 108 -5.53 -15.74 -8.79
N CYS A 109 -4.56 -14.87 -8.44
CA CYS A 109 -4.74 -13.83 -7.45
C CYS A 109 -5.65 -12.69 -7.93
N ARG A 110 -5.55 -12.31 -9.20
CA ARG A 110 -6.38 -11.25 -9.81
C ARG A 110 -6.35 -9.93 -9.04
N LEU A 111 -5.18 -9.53 -8.54
CA LEU A 111 -4.94 -8.28 -7.84
C LEU A 111 -5.13 -7.08 -8.79
N GLY A 112 -6.00 -6.14 -8.43
CA GLY A 112 -6.16 -4.88 -9.15
C GLY A 112 -5.15 -3.81 -8.66
N TRP A 113 -4.63 -3.01 -9.58
CA TRP A 113 -3.76 -1.87 -9.27
C TRP A 113 -4.38 -0.91 -8.26
N ASN A 114 -5.70 -0.72 -8.33
CA ASN A 114 -6.46 0.16 -7.44
C ASN A 114 -6.47 -0.32 -5.99
N THR A 115 -6.26 -1.61 -5.72
CA THR A 115 -6.08 -2.12 -4.35
C THR A 115 -4.72 -1.70 -3.78
N LEU A 116 -3.64 -1.82 -4.57
CA LEU A 116 -2.31 -1.35 -4.16
C LEU A 116 -2.30 0.17 -3.97
N ALA A 117 -2.87 0.92 -4.90
CA ALA A 117 -2.97 2.37 -4.80
C ALA A 117 -3.80 2.80 -3.58
N ALA A 118 -4.87 2.08 -3.25
CA ALA A 118 -5.67 2.36 -2.05
C ALA A 118 -4.88 2.13 -0.76
N ILE A 119 -4.06 1.07 -0.69
CA ILE A 119 -3.17 0.85 0.44
C ILE A 119 -2.16 2.00 0.53
N GLY A 120 -1.45 2.33 -0.54
CA GLY A 120 -0.49 3.43 -0.54
C GLY A 120 -1.12 4.80 -0.19
N ALA A 121 -2.37 5.06 -0.59
CA ALA A 121 -3.11 6.24 -0.16
C ALA A 121 -3.34 6.28 1.35
N VAL A 122 -3.68 5.13 1.94
CA VAL A 122 -4.02 5.03 3.36
C VAL A 122 -2.76 5.02 4.23
N GLU A 123 -1.66 4.42 3.76
CA GLU A 123 -0.40 4.28 4.50
C GLU A 123 0.43 5.56 4.53
N SER A 124 0.52 6.26 3.40
CA SER A 124 1.47 7.38 3.28
C SER A 124 1.02 8.50 2.34
N GLU A 125 -0.27 8.58 2.00
CA GLU A 125 -0.75 9.53 0.99
C GLU A 125 0.05 9.39 -0.34
N HIS A 126 0.30 8.14 -0.74
CA HIS A 126 1.13 7.81 -1.92
C HIS A 126 2.60 8.22 -1.81
N GLY A 127 3.15 8.18 -0.62
CA GLY A 127 4.56 8.54 -0.37
C GLY A 127 4.79 10.03 -0.13
N THR A 128 3.75 10.79 0.26
CA THR A 128 3.87 12.24 0.48
C THR A 128 3.67 12.67 1.93
N ILE A 129 3.51 11.72 2.86
CA ILE A 129 3.36 12.03 4.30
C ILE A 129 4.62 12.71 4.85
N ASP A 130 4.44 13.59 5.83
CA ASP A 130 5.51 14.28 6.58
C ASP A 130 6.47 15.08 5.69
N GLY A 131 6.01 15.50 4.50
CA GLY A 131 6.80 16.30 3.56
C GLY A 131 7.72 15.49 2.67
N SER A 132 7.62 14.15 2.71
CA SER A 132 8.25 13.27 1.73
C SER A 132 7.66 13.48 0.33
N VAL A 133 8.42 13.15 -0.68
CA VAL A 133 7.97 13.02 -2.08
C VAL A 133 8.60 11.78 -2.70
N VAL A 134 7.89 11.12 -3.61
CA VAL A 134 8.52 10.08 -4.42
C VAL A 134 9.23 10.74 -5.58
N THR A 135 10.55 10.59 -5.64
CA THR A 135 11.39 11.16 -6.70
C THR A 135 11.11 10.49 -8.06
N ASP A 136 11.63 11.06 -9.14
CA ASP A 136 11.54 10.46 -10.48
C ASP A 136 12.16 9.05 -10.53
N ASP A 137 13.22 8.82 -9.73
CA ASP A 137 13.85 7.52 -9.59
C ASP A 137 13.01 6.52 -8.76
N GLY A 138 11.96 6.99 -8.08
CA GLY A 138 11.03 6.13 -7.33
C GLY A 138 11.30 6.03 -5.83
N VAL A 139 12.28 6.76 -5.32
CA VAL A 139 12.66 6.74 -3.89
C VAL A 139 11.89 7.81 -3.12
N ALA A 140 11.39 7.47 -1.94
CA ALA A 140 10.81 8.45 -1.01
C ALA A 140 11.91 9.32 -0.40
N ASP A 141 11.83 10.64 -0.55
CA ASP A 141 12.80 11.60 -0.04
C ASP A 141 12.10 12.81 0.62
N PRO A 142 12.32 13.10 1.91
CA PRO A 142 13.07 12.27 2.87
C PRO A 142 12.44 10.88 3.08
N PRO A 143 13.23 9.89 3.57
CA PRO A 143 12.71 8.55 3.86
C PRO A 143 11.51 8.58 4.80
N ILE A 144 10.51 7.76 4.52
CA ILE A 144 9.30 7.64 5.34
C ILE A 144 9.55 6.60 6.42
N ILE A 145 9.61 7.06 7.68
CA ILE A 145 9.77 6.22 8.87
C ILE A 145 8.64 6.54 9.84
N GLY A 146 7.86 5.55 10.18
CA GLY A 146 6.73 5.69 11.09
C GLY A 146 7.13 5.92 12.54
N VAL A 147 6.14 6.05 13.42
CA VAL A 147 6.36 6.16 14.86
C VAL A 147 6.88 4.85 15.44
N ALA A 148 7.64 4.93 16.54
CA ALA A 148 8.09 3.75 17.28
C ALA A 148 6.88 2.98 17.83
N LEU A 149 6.85 1.67 17.63
CA LEU A 149 5.81 0.79 18.16
C LEU A 149 6.12 0.43 19.62
N ASP A 150 6.12 1.43 20.51
CA ASP A 150 6.60 1.31 21.90
C ASP A 150 5.53 0.92 22.91
N GLY A 151 4.27 0.79 22.50
CA GLY A 151 3.15 0.41 23.36
C GLY A 151 2.42 1.58 24.01
N GLY A 152 2.68 2.81 23.59
CA GLY A 152 1.90 3.98 23.98
C GLY A 152 0.50 3.95 23.34
N ASP A 153 0.29 4.77 22.32
CA ASP A 153 -0.97 4.80 21.55
C ASP A 153 -1.04 3.66 20.51
N VAL A 154 0.03 2.90 20.36
CA VAL A 154 0.20 1.82 19.38
C VAL A 154 0.55 0.50 20.06
N ARG A 155 0.33 -0.62 19.39
CA ARG A 155 0.76 -1.94 19.90
C ARG A 155 2.27 -1.98 20.03
N ALA A 156 2.78 -2.50 21.16
CA ALA A 156 4.21 -2.69 21.35
C ALA A 156 4.75 -3.79 20.41
N LEU A 157 5.76 -3.45 19.62
CA LEU A 157 6.53 -4.38 18.81
C LEU A 157 8.02 -4.08 19.00
N LYS A 158 8.72 -5.05 19.60
CA LYS A 158 10.16 -4.96 19.78
C LYS A 158 10.86 -5.03 18.44
N ASP A 159 12.00 -4.35 18.37
CA ASP A 159 12.90 -4.42 17.24
C ASP A 159 13.13 -5.87 16.78
N THR A 160 13.06 -6.10 15.48
CA THR A 160 13.15 -7.41 14.84
C THR A 160 14.32 -7.54 13.86
N ASP A 161 15.10 -6.45 13.62
CA ASP A 161 16.15 -6.42 12.61
C ASP A 161 17.42 -5.65 13.02
N ASP A 162 17.59 -5.38 14.34
CA ASP A 162 18.68 -4.60 14.90
C ASP A 162 18.75 -3.17 14.30
N GLY A 163 17.60 -2.63 13.89
CA GLY A 163 17.45 -1.30 13.29
C GLY A 163 18.01 -1.18 11.87
N GLU A 164 18.20 -2.29 11.15
CA GLU A 164 18.79 -2.29 9.80
C GLU A 164 17.90 -1.52 8.80
N VAL A 165 16.60 -1.68 8.90
CA VAL A 165 15.63 -1.16 7.94
C VAL A 165 15.06 0.19 8.36
N ASP A 166 14.78 0.36 9.66
CA ASP A 166 14.06 1.54 10.18
C ASP A 166 14.90 2.48 11.04
N GLY A 167 16.12 2.05 11.43
CA GLY A 167 17.07 2.84 12.21
C GLY A 167 16.80 2.84 13.72
N ASP A 168 15.87 2.01 14.25
CA ASP A 168 15.55 1.93 15.69
C ASP A 168 15.83 0.54 16.24
N ASP A 169 16.91 0.38 17.02
CA ASP A 169 17.36 -0.88 17.62
C ASP A 169 16.57 -1.32 18.86
N ARG A 170 15.42 -0.70 19.12
CA ARG A 170 14.60 -0.96 20.30
C ARG A 170 13.17 -1.34 19.97
N TRP A 171 12.60 -0.70 18.95
CA TRP A 171 11.22 -0.83 18.56
C TRP A 171 11.08 -0.79 17.04
N ASP A 172 10.35 -1.72 16.45
CA ASP A 172 10.02 -1.64 15.03
C ASP A 172 9.28 -0.35 14.70
N ARG A 173 9.53 0.16 13.48
CA ARG A 173 8.78 1.24 12.84
C ARG A 173 8.38 0.80 11.45
N ALA A 174 7.19 1.21 11.02
CA ALA A 174 6.79 1.00 9.65
C ALA A 174 7.61 1.89 8.70
N VAL A 175 7.98 1.38 7.53
CA VAL A 175 8.88 2.09 6.60
C VAL A 175 8.34 2.16 5.18
N GLY A 176 8.70 3.25 4.52
CA GLY A 176 8.49 3.49 3.10
C GLY A 176 7.05 3.83 2.70
N PRO A 177 6.81 4.04 1.39
CA PRO A 177 5.49 4.43 0.87
C PRO A 177 4.36 3.44 1.18
N MET A 178 4.68 2.17 1.42
CA MET A 178 3.72 1.12 1.74
C MET A 178 3.76 0.70 3.22
N GLN A 179 4.52 1.39 4.07
CA GLN A 179 4.60 1.21 5.53
C GLN A 179 4.80 -0.24 5.96
N PHE A 180 5.83 -0.90 5.43
CA PHE A 180 6.20 -2.25 5.85
C PHE A 180 6.86 -2.26 7.23
N LEU A 181 6.53 -3.26 8.05
CA LEU A 181 7.32 -3.58 9.24
C LEU A 181 8.61 -4.31 8.83
N PRO A 182 9.74 -4.12 9.55
CA PRO A 182 11.02 -4.78 9.25
C PRO A 182 10.90 -6.29 9.06
N SER A 183 10.26 -7.01 9.97
CA SER A 183 10.05 -8.47 9.86
C SER A 183 9.18 -8.90 8.67
N THR A 184 8.24 -8.05 8.25
CA THR A 184 7.44 -8.29 7.05
C THR A 184 8.28 -8.01 5.80
N TRP A 185 9.10 -6.97 5.84
CA TRP A 185 10.03 -6.64 4.75
C TRP A 185 11.08 -7.74 4.54
N GLU A 186 11.69 -8.25 5.59
CA GLU A 186 12.62 -9.37 5.53
C GLU A 186 12.04 -10.57 4.75
N ARG A 187 10.75 -10.85 4.96
CA ARG A 187 10.08 -12.00 4.33
C ARG A 187 9.59 -11.72 2.90
N TRP A 188 9.12 -10.51 2.62
CA TRP A 188 8.38 -10.18 1.40
C TRP A 188 9.06 -9.15 0.51
N GLY A 189 10.12 -8.49 0.99
CA GLY A 189 10.87 -7.51 0.24
C GLY A 189 11.21 -8.01 -1.18
N ALA A 190 11.05 -7.16 -2.16
CA ALA A 190 11.17 -7.52 -3.57
C ALA A 190 11.91 -6.44 -4.33
N ASP A 191 12.74 -6.83 -5.27
CA ASP A 191 13.38 -5.96 -6.24
C ASP A 191 12.39 -5.71 -7.39
N GLY A 192 11.75 -4.56 -7.37
CA GLY A 192 10.73 -4.15 -8.34
C GLY A 192 11.28 -3.27 -9.46
N ASP A 193 12.35 -2.53 -9.20
CA ASP A 193 13.02 -1.66 -10.17
C ASP A 193 14.13 -2.38 -10.96
N GLY A 194 14.57 -3.57 -10.49
CA GLY A 194 15.55 -4.41 -11.19
C GLY A 194 16.99 -4.00 -10.92
N ASP A 195 17.29 -3.26 -9.85
CA ASP A 195 18.63 -2.83 -9.48
C ASP A 195 19.45 -3.91 -8.73
N GLY A 196 18.79 -5.01 -8.34
CA GLY A 196 19.37 -6.14 -7.61
C GLY A 196 19.30 -6.02 -6.10
N ARG A 197 18.54 -5.05 -5.57
CA ARG A 197 18.32 -4.81 -4.13
C ARG A 197 16.83 -4.70 -3.88
N ALA A 198 16.42 -4.88 -2.65
CA ALA A 198 15.07 -4.59 -2.20
C ALA A 198 15.15 -3.44 -1.18
N ASP A 199 14.56 -2.29 -1.51
CA ASP A 199 14.54 -1.08 -0.68
C ASP A 199 13.10 -0.70 -0.34
N PRO A 200 12.68 -0.71 0.94
CA PRO A 200 11.31 -0.35 1.31
C PRO A 200 10.97 1.12 1.03
N GLN A 201 11.98 2.00 0.85
CA GLN A 201 11.78 3.39 0.46
C GLN A 201 11.56 3.56 -1.05
N HIS A 202 11.87 2.53 -1.85
CA HIS A 202 11.64 2.54 -3.29
C HIS A 202 10.22 2.07 -3.62
N VAL A 203 9.41 2.92 -4.27
CA VAL A 203 7.98 2.64 -4.49
C VAL A 203 7.71 1.40 -5.35
N ASP A 204 8.61 1.07 -6.31
CA ASP A 204 8.47 -0.11 -7.17
C ASP A 204 8.66 -1.41 -6.37
N ASP A 205 9.65 -1.42 -5.48
CA ASP A 205 9.98 -2.53 -4.59
C ASP A 205 8.86 -2.76 -3.58
N ALA A 206 8.47 -1.67 -2.92
CA ALA A 206 7.39 -1.70 -1.93
C ALA A 206 6.05 -2.13 -2.55
N ALA A 207 5.72 -1.65 -3.76
CA ALA A 207 4.50 -2.06 -4.46
C ALA A 207 4.54 -3.54 -4.88
N LEU A 208 5.69 -4.05 -5.35
CA LEU A 208 5.85 -5.46 -5.72
C LEU A 208 5.79 -6.37 -4.47
N ALA A 209 6.46 -5.97 -3.39
CA ALA A 209 6.40 -6.67 -2.12
C ALA A 209 4.97 -6.75 -1.59
N ALA A 210 4.23 -5.62 -1.60
CA ALA A 210 2.83 -5.58 -1.19
C ALA A 210 1.95 -6.47 -2.06
N ALA A 211 2.16 -6.48 -3.38
CA ALA A 211 1.42 -7.32 -4.30
C ALA A 211 1.61 -8.82 -4.00
N ARG A 212 2.86 -9.25 -3.77
CA ARG A 212 3.17 -10.64 -3.39
C ARG A 212 2.60 -11.01 -2.02
N TYR A 213 2.69 -10.09 -1.06
CA TYR A 213 2.12 -10.28 0.27
C TYR A 213 0.60 -10.45 0.25
N LEU A 214 -0.13 -9.63 -0.51
CA LEU A 214 -1.57 -9.74 -0.62
C LEU A 214 -2.02 -11.03 -1.32
N CYS A 215 -1.23 -11.52 -2.28
CA CYS A 215 -1.54 -12.70 -3.08
C CYS A 215 -1.10 -14.03 -2.44
N HIS A 216 -0.42 -14.01 -1.29
CA HIS A 216 0.00 -15.27 -0.69
C HIS A 216 -1.20 -16.15 -0.27
N GLY A 217 -1.01 -17.46 -0.24
CA GLY A 217 -2.06 -18.41 0.19
C GLY A 217 -3.16 -18.64 -0.86
N GLU A 218 -2.83 -18.53 -2.15
CA GLU A 218 -3.74 -18.83 -3.28
C GLU A 218 -5.04 -18.01 -3.27
N ARG A 219 -5.01 -16.79 -2.75
CA ARG A 219 -6.15 -15.87 -2.69
C ARG A 219 -6.59 -15.43 -4.09
N ASP A 220 -7.89 -15.27 -4.26
CA ASP A 220 -8.51 -14.64 -5.42
C ASP A 220 -9.15 -13.30 -4.99
N LEU A 221 -8.46 -12.19 -5.25
CA LEU A 221 -8.85 -10.87 -4.74
C LEU A 221 -10.08 -10.27 -5.42
N THR A 222 -10.69 -10.95 -6.39
CA THR A 222 -12.02 -10.58 -6.90
C THR A 222 -13.14 -11.13 -6.01
N ARG A 223 -12.82 -12.05 -5.09
CA ARG A 223 -13.75 -12.58 -4.11
C ARG A 223 -13.69 -11.74 -2.84
N GLY A 224 -14.84 -11.24 -2.39
CA GLY A 224 -14.92 -10.41 -1.20
C GLY A 224 -14.24 -10.98 0.05
N PRO A 225 -14.47 -12.26 0.43
CA PRO A 225 -13.80 -12.87 1.58
C PRO A 225 -12.27 -12.91 1.46
N ASP A 226 -11.74 -13.25 0.28
CA ASP A 226 -10.31 -13.34 0.05
C ASP A 226 -9.66 -11.92 0.04
N TRP A 227 -10.36 -10.94 -0.54
CA TRP A 227 -9.93 -9.55 -0.48
C TRP A 227 -9.87 -9.03 0.96
N VAL A 228 -10.93 -9.27 1.76
CA VAL A 228 -10.93 -8.90 3.17
C VAL A 228 -9.81 -9.60 3.93
N ALA A 229 -9.59 -10.89 3.71
CA ALA A 229 -8.49 -11.63 4.35
C ALA A 229 -7.11 -11.06 3.96
N ALA A 230 -6.92 -10.64 2.69
CA ALA A 230 -5.69 -10.01 2.25
C ALA A 230 -5.46 -8.66 2.93
N ILE A 231 -6.48 -7.80 3.00
CA ILE A 231 -6.39 -6.50 3.67
C ILE A 231 -6.21 -6.68 5.18
N SER A 232 -6.87 -7.67 5.80
CA SER A 232 -6.67 -8.00 7.23
C SER A 232 -5.26 -8.46 7.54
N SER A 233 -4.58 -9.14 6.60
CA SER A 233 -3.17 -9.51 6.81
C SER A 233 -2.24 -8.28 6.75
N TYR A 234 -2.66 -7.20 6.10
CA TYR A 234 -1.94 -5.92 6.09
C TYR A 234 -2.21 -5.13 7.38
N ASN A 235 -3.49 -4.98 7.76
CA ASN A 235 -3.91 -4.36 9.01
C ASN A 235 -5.30 -4.90 9.42
N GLU A 236 -5.44 -5.36 10.68
CA GLU A 236 -6.66 -6.01 11.20
C GLU A 236 -7.80 -5.02 11.51
N GLY A 237 -7.55 -3.72 11.50
CA GLY A 237 -8.52 -2.71 11.89
C GLY A 237 -9.72 -2.59 10.92
N SER A 238 -10.94 -2.68 11.43
CA SER A 238 -12.15 -2.53 10.59
C SER A 238 -12.26 -1.16 9.91
N GLU A 239 -11.77 -0.10 10.55
CA GLU A 239 -11.70 1.24 9.95
C GLU A 239 -10.70 1.29 8.81
N TYR A 240 -9.56 0.59 8.95
CA TYR A 240 -8.58 0.44 7.89
C TYR A 240 -9.19 -0.24 6.67
N HIS A 241 -9.88 -1.37 6.88
CA HIS A 241 -10.56 -2.08 5.78
C HIS A 241 -11.57 -1.20 5.05
N ALA A 242 -12.37 -0.43 5.81
CA ALA A 242 -13.36 0.48 5.23
C ALA A 242 -12.69 1.58 4.39
N ARG A 243 -11.61 2.18 4.89
CA ARG A 243 -10.84 3.22 4.17
C ARG A 243 -10.20 2.69 2.90
N VAL A 244 -9.52 1.54 2.95
CA VAL A 244 -8.92 0.92 1.77
C VAL A 244 -9.98 0.56 0.74
N LEU A 245 -11.13 0.01 1.15
CA LEU A 245 -12.22 -0.33 0.25
C LEU A 245 -12.82 0.92 -0.43
N GLU A 246 -13.02 2.00 0.33
CA GLU A 246 -13.52 3.28 -0.20
C GLU A 246 -12.57 3.86 -1.23
N GLN A 247 -11.26 3.92 -0.92
CA GLN A 247 -10.23 4.39 -1.82
C GLN A 247 -10.14 3.53 -3.08
N ALA A 248 -10.13 2.21 -2.95
CA ALA A 248 -10.04 1.30 -4.09
C ALA A 248 -11.23 1.47 -5.06
N ARG A 249 -12.43 1.64 -4.52
CA ARG A 249 -13.64 1.90 -5.32
C ARG A 249 -13.63 3.28 -5.98
N SER A 250 -13.20 4.29 -5.26
CA SER A 250 -13.06 5.66 -5.78
C SER A 250 -12.11 5.69 -6.96
N LEU A 251 -10.90 5.15 -6.79
CA LEU A 251 -9.88 5.09 -7.84
C LEU A 251 -10.37 4.32 -9.07
N ALA A 252 -11.02 3.15 -8.89
CA ALA A 252 -11.60 2.40 -9.99
C ALA A 252 -12.68 3.18 -10.75
N SER A 253 -13.54 3.91 -10.03
CA SER A 253 -14.60 4.75 -10.61
C SER A 253 -14.06 5.95 -11.38
N LEU A 254 -13.00 6.58 -10.87
CA LEU A 254 -12.35 7.73 -11.53
C LEU A 254 -11.62 7.30 -12.80
N ALA A 255 -10.91 6.17 -12.77
CA ALA A 255 -10.18 5.63 -13.91
C ALA A 255 -11.09 5.09 -15.04
N ALA A 256 -12.38 4.88 -14.78
CA ALA A 256 -13.36 4.41 -15.77
C ALA A 256 -14.07 5.55 -16.55
N ARG A 257 -13.73 6.81 -16.28
CA ARG A 257 -14.33 7.99 -16.92
C ARG A 257 -13.54 8.42 -18.14
#